data_ca4ebf58fc52d7d7b0683855b5bfba11
#
_entry.id   ca4ebf58fc52d7d7b0683855b5bfba11
#
_cell.length_a   1.000
_cell.length_b   1.000
_cell.length_c   1.000
_cell.angle_alpha   90.00
_cell.angle_beta   90.00
_cell.angle_gamma   90.00
#
_symmetry.space_group_name_H-M   'P 1'
#
loop_
_entity.id
_entity.type
_entity.pdbx_description
1 polymer ?
#
loop_
_entity_poly.entity_id
_entity_poly.type
_entity_poly.pdbx_seq_one_letter_code
_entity_poly.pdbx_strand_id
1 'polypeptide(L)'
;MKIKLIFYFLILISLVACNEKKNEIDPDLLLSVALLQPPDRAENYDRDVQIITHTPQGFPVDCDLSYSDEDVNFFAERLKREIARYPRGYWIKAAAENIVLCRNLTILGNLQAGAVNPLLPFIFLSVPDGIASDANRQVFNGSTYVNFLDYYYNYDPRRVISHELTHSVDRRNSWHTLFDPEWEGLNHPGFQYGNHNYNPQDTSINILSISNSIPGFVSYYATTNHLEDRAEIGMVIMGPQTVNNQLVRLCQTDAIVAAKVRKTVSEWKAFWPFAGAENTEWKLRITQAERDCG
;
A
#
# COMPACT_ATOMS: atom_id res chain seq x y z
N MET A 1 10.59 -3.95 -27.48
CA MET A 1 11.61 -3.00 -27.98
C MET A 1 11.90 -1.83 -27.00
N LYS A 2 10.93 -1.39 -26.15
CA LYS A 2 11.12 -0.28 -25.18
C LYS A 2 12.00 -0.64 -23.96
N ILE A 3 12.04 -1.89 -23.50
CA ILE A 3 12.83 -2.34 -22.34
C ILE A 3 14.35 -2.25 -22.62
N LYS A 4 14.81 -2.51 -23.84
CA LYS A 4 16.23 -2.40 -24.19
C LYS A 4 16.77 -0.98 -24.08
N LEU A 5 15.94 0.03 -24.36
CA LEU A 5 16.35 1.43 -24.33
C LEU A 5 16.60 1.92 -22.88
N ILE A 6 15.76 1.47 -21.92
CA ILE A 6 15.91 1.83 -20.50
C ILE A 6 17.17 1.17 -19.91
N PHE A 7 17.48 -0.06 -20.31
CA PHE A 7 18.69 -0.76 -19.85
C PHE A 7 19.97 -0.10 -20.36
N TYR A 8 19.99 0.37 -21.61
CA TYR A 8 21.12 1.14 -22.16
C TYR A 8 21.27 2.50 -21.48
N PHE A 9 20.17 3.14 -21.08
CA PHE A 9 20.22 4.43 -20.39
C PHE A 9 20.77 4.31 -18.96
N LEU A 10 20.41 3.25 -18.22
CA LEU A 10 20.97 2.95 -16.89
C LEU A 10 22.46 2.58 -16.96
N ILE A 11 22.90 1.87 -18.00
CA ILE A 11 24.32 1.56 -18.23
C ILE A 11 25.11 2.84 -18.59
N LEU A 12 24.54 3.76 -19.34
CA LEU A 12 25.18 5.04 -19.66
C LEU A 12 25.40 5.90 -18.41
N ILE A 13 24.41 5.95 -17.51
CA ILE A 13 24.53 6.66 -16.22
C ILE A 13 25.60 6.04 -15.34
N SER A 14 25.71 4.71 -15.29
CA SER A 14 26.73 4.04 -14.48
C SER A 14 28.16 4.19 -15.04
N LEU A 15 28.32 4.36 -16.36
CA LEU A 15 29.61 4.61 -16.99
C LEU A 15 30.09 6.07 -16.82
N VAL A 16 29.17 7.01 -16.67
CA VAL A 16 29.50 8.42 -16.40
C VAL A 16 29.89 8.64 -14.93
N ALA A 17 29.40 7.83 -14.01
CA ALA A 17 29.71 7.93 -12.58
C ALA A 17 31.11 7.46 -12.17
N CYS A 18 31.87 6.82 -13.08
CA CYS A 18 33.23 6.31 -12.79
C CYS A 18 34.37 7.29 -13.12
N ASN A 19 34.08 8.53 -13.55
CA ASN A 19 35.12 9.51 -13.84
C ASN A 19 35.07 10.64 -12.81
N GLU A 20 36.06 10.76 -11.95
CA GLU A 20 36.19 11.71 -10.84
C GLU A 20 36.27 13.21 -11.22
N LYS A 21 35.75 13.61 -12.36
CA LYS A 21 35.46 15.03 -12.64
C LYS A 21 33.98 15.27 -12.28
N LYS A 22 33.72 16.25 -11.42
CA LYS A 22 32.39 16.81 -11.17
C LYS A 22 31.71 17.08 -12.53
N ASN A 23 31.04 16.07 -13.07
CA ASN A 23 30.15 16.24 -14.19
C ASN A 23 28.84 16.78 -13.62
N GLU A 24 28.72 18.10 -13.56
CA GLU A 24 27.40 18.70 -13.49
C GLU A 24 26.62 18.15 -14.69
N ILE A 25 25.53 17.42 -14.43
CA ILE A 25 24.66 16.96 -15.49
C ILE A 25 24.14 18.21 -16.17
N ASP A 26 24.41 18.31 -17.48
CA ASP A 26 24.00 19.45 -18.28
C ASP A 26 22.49 19.69 -18.09
N PRO A 27 22.08 20.86 -17.57
CA PRO A 27 20.67 21.19 -17.38
C PRO A 27 19.86 21.08 -18.68
N ASP A 28 20.47 21.36 -19.84
CA ASP A 28 19.82 21.26 -21.14
C ASP A 28 19.58 19.81 -21.55
N LEU A 29 20.46 18.89 -21.13
CA LEU A 29 20.24 17.45 -21.31
C LEU A 29 19.08 16.95 -20.45
N LEU A 30 19.01 17.37 -19.20
CA LEU A 30 17.88 17.04 -18.30
C LEU A 30 16.57 17.61 -18.85
N LEU A 31 16.58 18.84 -19.33
CA LEU A 31 15.41 19.47 -19.91
C LEU A 31 14.98 18.74 -21.20
N SER A 32 15.92 18.37 -22.06
CA SER A 32 15.62 17.65 -23.30
C SER A 32 15.04 16.26 -23.03
N VAL A 33 15.52 15.53 -22.01
CA VAL A 33 14.98 14.23 -21.58
C VAL A 33 13.57 14.41 -20.99
N ALA A 34 13.35 15.46 -20.20
CA ALA A 34 12.03 15.75 -19.63
C ALA A 34 11.01 16.11 -20.72
N LEU A 35 11.42 16.85 -21.76
CA LEU A 35 10.57 17.21 -22.90
C LEU A 35 10.25 16.04 -23.84
N LEU A 36 11.05 14.96 -23.79
CA LEU A 36 10.80 13.74 -24.58
C LEU A 36 9.86 12.76 -23.87
N GLN A 37 9.56 12.98 -22.60
CA GLN A 37 8.60 12.13 -21.90
C GLN A 37 7.17 12.51 -22.36
N PRO A 38 6.35 11.52 -22.74
CA PRO A 38 4.95 11.80 -23.02
C PRO A 38 4.30 12.37 -21.76
N PRO A 39 3.40 13.35 -21.91
CA PRO A 39 2.70 13.92 -20.77
C PRO A 39 1.99 12.83 -19.96
N ASP A 40 2.07 12.96 -18.63
CA ASP A 40 1.38 12.06 -17.71
C ASP A 40 -0.13 12.28 -17.83
N ARG A 41 -0.86 11.25 -18.31
CA ARG A 41 -2.30 11.29 -18.58
C ARG A 41 -2.97 10.01 -18.12
N ALA A 42 -4.25 10.08 -17.75
CA ALA A 42 -5.02 8.92 -17.32
C ALA A 42 -4.99 7.77 -18.34
N GLU A 43 -5.05 8.11 -19.64
CA GLU A 43 -5.05 7.13 -20.72
C GLU A 43 -3.78 6.26 -20.78
N ASN A 44 -2.65 6.76 -20.24
CA ASN A 44 -1.40 5.99 -20.16
C ASN A 44 -1.54 4.76 -19.24
N TYR A 45 -2.53 4.77 -18.36
CA TYR A 45 -2.79 3.77 -17.33
C TYR A 45 -4.07 2.97 -17.59
N ASP A 46 -4.80 3.24 -18.66
CA ASP A 46 -6.08 2.60 -18.97
C ASP A 46 -5.87 1.16 -19.48
N ARG A 47 -5.56 0.27 -18.56
CA ARG A 47 -5.49 -1.17 -18.77
C ARG A 47 -5.87 -1.92 -17.51
N ASP A 48 -6.11 -3.23 -17.64
CA ASP A 48 -6.55 -4.06 -16.53
C ASP A 48 -5.38 -4.53 -15.67
N VAL A 49 -5.62 -4.59 -14.36
CA VAL A 49 -4.75 -5.29 -13.42
C VAL A 49 -4.86 -6.79 -13.67
N GLN A 50 -3.72 -7.48 -13.72
CA GLN A 50 -3.65 -8.92 -13.92
C GLN A 50 -3.60 -9.63 -12.57
N ILE A 51 -4.55 -10.53 -12.32
CA ILE A 51 -4.54 -11.42 -11.15
C ILE A 51 -3.91 -12.74 -11.58
N ILE A 52 -2.79 -13.09 -10.95
CA ILE A 52 -1.95 -14.22 -11.31
C ILE A 52 -2.06 -15.28 -10.21
N THR A 53 -2.44 -16.50 -10.61
CA THR A 53 -2.59 -17.66 -9.72
C THR A 53 -1.48 -18.71 -9.93
N HIS A 54 -0.37 -18.32 -10.56
CA HIS A 54 0.82 -19.16 -10.76
C HIS A 54 2.08 -18.38 -10.40
N THR A 55 3.12 -19.08 -9.98
CA THR A 55 4.37 -18.40 -9.57
C THR A 55 5.12 -17.86 -10.79
N PRO A 56 5.39 -16.55 -10.85
CA PRO A 56 6.29 -15.99 -11.85
C PRO A 56 7.71 -16.55 -11.65
N GLN A 57 8.37 -16.97 -12.72
CA GLN A 57 9.74 -17.45 -12.64
C GLN A 57 10.72 -16.33 -12.26
N GLY A 58 11.69 -16.65 -11.43
CA GLY A 58 12.83 -15.75 -11.13
C GLY A 58 12.61 -14.76 -9.99
N PHE A 59 11.61 -14.96 -9.13
CA PHE A 59 11.39 -14.11 -7.96
C PHE A 59 12.01 -14.71 -6.69
N PRO A 60 12.58 -13.87 -5.80
CA PRO A 60 13.13 -14.30 -4.50
C PRO A 60 12.03 -14.48 -3.45
N VAL A 61 10.86 -14.98 -3.85
CA VAL A 61 9.73 -15.26 -2.98
C VAL A 61 9.29 -16.70 -3.19
N ASP A 62 9.01 -17.38 -2.09
CA ASP A 62 8.36 -18.67 -2.12
C ASP A 62 6.85 -18.43 -2.05
N CYS A 63 6.16 -18.90 -3.07
CA CYS A 63 4.73 -18.75 -3.25
C CYS A 63 4.11 -20.15 -3.40
N ASP A 64 3.52 -20.64 -2.31
CA ASP A 64 2.74 -21.87 -2.34
C ASP A 64 1.40 -21.61 -3.03
N LEU A 65 1.06 -22.44 -4.02
CA LEU A 65 -0.17 -22.35 -4.80
C LEU A 65 -1.16 -23.46 -4.43
N SER A 66 -0.95 -24.18 -3.34
CA SER A 66 -1.78 -25.30 -2.91
C SER A 66 -3.05 -24.88 -2.11
N TYR A 67 -3.58 -23.68 -2.36
CA TYR A 67 -4.84 -23.21 -1.79
C TYR A 67 -6.05 -23.92 -2.41
N SER A 68 -7.21 -23.91 -1.71
CA SER A 68 -8.45 -24.42 -2.28
C SER A 68 -8.96 -23.51 -3.40
N ASP A 69 -9.62 -24.08 -4.40
CA ASP A 69 -10.26 -23.30 -5.47
C ASP A 69 -11.31 -22.31 -4.90
N GLU A 70 -11.99 -22.68 -3.82
CA GLU A 70 -12.97 -21.83 -3.16
C GLU A 70 -12.31 -20.58 -2.54
N ASP A 71 -11.22 -20.76 -1.80
CA ASP A 71 -10.50 -19.66 -1.16
C ASP A 71 -9.88 -18.69 -2.17
N VAL A 72 -9.18 -19.22 -3.19
CA VAL A 72 -8.55 -18.37 -4.21
C VAL A 72 -9.60 -17.62 -5.04
N ASN A 73 -10.70 -18.27 -5.40
CA ASN A 73 -11.78 -17.62 -6.14
C ASN A 73 -12.46 -16.53 -5.31
N PHE A 74 -12.75 -16.81 -4.03
CA PHE A 74 -13.28 -15.80 -3.12
C PHE A 74 -12.34 -14.60 -3.02
N PHE A 75 -11.05 -14.86 -2.79
CA PHE A 75 -10.05 -13.80 -2.64
C PHE A 75 -9.90 -12.99 -3.94
N ALA A 76 -9.84 -13.64 -5.09
CA ALA A 76 -9.74 -12.98 -6.38
C ALA A 76 -10.97 -12.08 -6.66
N GLU A 77 -12.18 -12.54 -6.36
CA GLU A 77 -13.39 -11.72 -6.49
C GLU A 77 -13.41 -10.55 -5.49
N ARG A 78 -12.89 -10.74 -4.29
CA ARG A 78 -12.71 -9.65 -3.34
C ARG A 78 -11.72 -8.62 -3.85
N LEU A 79 -10.58 -9.06 -4.36
CA LEU A 79 -9.55 -8.21 -4.96
C LEU A 79 -10.08 -7.40 -6.13
N LYS A 80 -10.86 -7.99 -7.03
CA LYS A 80 -11.52 -7.26 -8.14
C LYS A 80 -12.41 -6.12 -7.62
N ARG A 81 -13.16 -6.37 -6.54
CA ARG A 81 -13.99 -5.33 -5.91
C ARG A 81 -13.13 -4.24 -5.29
N GLU A 82 -12.02 -4.58 -4.65
CA GLU A 82 -11.10 -3.59 -4.09
C GLU A 82 -10.43 -2.74 -5.19
N ILE A 83 -10.03 -3.35 -6.30
CA ILE A 83 -9.50 -2.62 -7.46
C ILE A 83 -10.53 -1.60 -7.98
N ALA A 84 -11.79 -1.99 -8.08
CA ALA A 84 -12.86 -1.14 -8.59
C ALA A 84 -13.21 0.06 -7.67
N ARG A 85 -12.73 0.10 -6.43
CA ARG A 85 -12.93 1.24 -5.52
C ARG A 85 -12.09 2.47 -5.90
N TYR A 86 -11.05 2.26 -6.69
CA TYR A 86 -10.11 3.30 -7.12
C TYR A 86 -10.41 3.80 -8.54
N PRO A 87 -9.89 4.96 -8.93
CA PRO A 87 -9.99 5.42 -10.32
C PRO A 87 -9.41 4.39 -11.29
N ARG A 88 -10.01 4.29 -12.45
CA ARG A 88 -9.50 3.44 -13.54
C ARG A 88 -8.03 3.80 -13.83
N GLY A 89 -7.15 2.80 -13.79
CA GLY A 89 -5.70 2.99 -14.00
C GLY A 89 -4.88 3.36 -12.76
N TYR A 90 -5.51 3.63 -11.61
CA TYR A 90 -4.81 3.99 -10.37
C TYR A 90 -3.76 2.94 -9.96
N TRP A 91 -4.15 1.66 -9.98
CA TRP A 91 -3.26 0.54 -9.66
C TRP A 91 -2.11 0.41 -10.66
N ILE A 92 -2.39 0.66 -11.93
CA ILE A 92 -1.38 0.64 -13.01
C ILE A 92 -0.35 1.75 -12.79
N LYS A 93 -0.81 2.97 -12.47
CA LYS A 93 0.08 4.09 -12.12
C LYS A 93 0.94 3.77 -10.89
N ALA A 94 0.38 3.10 -9.91
CA ALA A 94 1.09 2.64 -8.71
C ALA A 94 2.10 1.50 -8.98
N ALA A 95 2.24 1.04 -10.24
CA ALA A 95 3.04 -0.13 -10.60
C ALA A 95 2.58 -1.43 -9.90
N ALA A 96 1.29 -1.52 -9.63
CA ALA A 96 0.61 -2.72 -9.14
C ALA A 96 -0.18 -3.39 -10.27
N GLU A 97 0.45 -3.53 -11.43
CA GLU A 97 -0.16 -4.09 -12.63
C GLU A 97 -0.43 -5.59 -12.51
N ASN A 98 0.44 -6.30 -11.78
CA ASN A 98 0.35 -7.73 -11.59
C ASN A 98 0.21 -8.06 -10.10
N ILE A 99 -0.83 -8.81 -9.75
CA ILE A 99 -1.07 -9.25 -8.38
C ILE A 99 -1.02 -10.77 -8.35
N VAL A 100 -0.04 -11.31 -7.64
CA VAL A 100 0.18 -12.75 -7.49
C VAL A 100 -0.46 -13.21 -6.19
N LEU A 101 -1.36 -14.19 -6.29
CA LEU A 101 -1.99 -14.82 -5.14
C LEU A 101 -1.17 -16.04 -4.69
N CYS A 102 -0.83 -16.10 -3.43
CA CYS A 102 -0.07 -17.18 -2.80
C CYS A 102 -0.85 -17.72 -1.58
N ARG A 103 -0.79 -19.01 -1.30
CA ARG A 103 -1.30 -19.54 -0.03
C ARG A 103 -0.40 -19.16 1.14
N ASN A 104 0.88 -19.47 1.02
CA ASN A 104 1.89 -19.14 2.00
C ASN A 104 2.98 -18.32 1.30
N LEU A 105 2.88 -17.02 1.39
CA LEU A 105 3.91 -16.13 0.89
C LEU A 105 5.06 -16.10 1.88
N THR A 106 6.25 -16.50 1.45
CA THR A 106 7.44 -16.49 2.30
C THR A 106 8.55 -15.66 1.64
N ILE A 107 9.10 -14.72 2.38
CA ILE A 107 10.23 -13.89 1.95
C ILE A 107 11.37 -14.10 2.94
N LEU A 108 12.51 -14.56 2.45
CA LEU A 108 13.68 -14.88 3.27
C LEU A 108 13.34 -15.80 4.46
N GLY A 109 12.45 -16.77 4.25
CA GLY A 109 12.01 -17.72 5.27
C GLY A 109 10.95 -17.20 6.27
N ASN A 110 10.49 -15.94 6.12
CA ASN A 110 9.46 -15.35 6.98
C ASN A 110 8.13 -15.29 6.24
N LEU A 111 7.07 -15.79 6.89
CA LEU A 111 5.70 -15.74 6.39
C LEU A 111 5.21 -14.28 6.33
N GLN A 112 4.61 -13.90 5.20
CA GLN A 112 4.07 -12.58 4.95
C GLN A 112 2.59 -12.64 4.56
N ALA A 113 1.81 -11.62 4.93
CA ALA A 113 0.44 -11.45 4.47
C ALA A 113 0.39 -10.84 3.06
N GLY A 114 1.31 -9.94 2.76
CA GLY A 114 1.50 -9.32 1.47
C GLY A 114 2.92 -8.82 1.29
N ALA A 115 3.27 -8.42 0.08
CA ALA A 115 4.54 -7.78 -0.24
C ALA A 115 4.49 -7.06 -1.59
N VAL A 116 5.18 -5.95 -1.67
CA VAL A 116 5.41 -5.21 -2.91
C VAL A 116 6.81 -5.49 -3.43
N ASN A 117 6.93 -5.86 -4.70
CA ASN A 117 8.25 -6.00 -5.31
C ASN A 117 8.86 -4.59 -5.54
N PRO A 118 10.06 -4.30 -5.03
CA PRO A 118 10.65 -2.97 -5.13
C PRO A 118 11.10 -2.59 -6.55
N LEU A 119 11.29 -3.54 -7.45
CA LEU A 119 11.85 -3.32 -8.78
C LEU A 119 10.85 -3.54 -9.91
N LEU A 120 9.88 -4.41 -9.71
CA LEU A 120 8.95 -4.85 -10.74
C LEU A 120 7.50 -4.54 -10.34
N PRO A 121 6.58 -4.41 -11.30
CA PRO A 121 5.19 -4.05 -11.05
C PRO A 121 4.36 -5.23 -10.51
N PHE A 122 4.80 -5.80 -9.40
CA PHE A 122 4.14 -6.92 -8.75
C PHE A 122 3.80 -6.64 -7.29
N ILE A 123 2.59 -7.03 -6.91
CA ILE A 123 2.18 -7.22 -5.53
C ILE A 123 1.95 -8.71 -5.31
N PHE A 124 2.44 -9.24 -4.20
CA PHE A 124 2.15 -10.60 -3.74
C PHE A 124 1.18 -10.52 -2.58
N LEU A 125 0.14 -11.36 -2.58
CA LEU A 125 -0.85 -11.42 -1.52
C LEU A 125 -1.03 -12.86 -1.06
N SER A 126 -1.00 -13.08 0.24
CA SER A 126 -1.30 -14.38 0.82
C SER A 126 -2.80 -14.59 0.89
N VAL A 127 -3.27 -15.74 0.39
CA VAL A 127 -4.66 -16.20 0.48
C VAL A 127 -4.78 -17.04 1.74
N PRO A 128 -5.50 -16.58 2.79
CA PRO A 128 -5.67 -17.36 4.01
C PRO A 128 -6.51 -18.60 3.76
N ASP A 129 -6.13 -19.72 4.40
CA ASP A 129 -6.93 -20.93 4.40
C ASP A 129 -8.28 -20.70 5.07
N GLY A 130 -9.35 -21.16 4.42
CA GLY A 130 -10.71 -21.06 4.93
C GLY A 130 -11.34 -19.67 4.84
N ILE A 131 -10.72 -18.74 4.10
CA ILE A 131 -11.22 -17.35 3.97
C ILE A 131 -12.62 -17.29 3.35
N ALA A 132 -12.95 -18.17 2.42
CA ALA A 132 -14.28 -18.26 1.83
C ALA A 132 -15.33 -18.68 2.87
N SER A 133 -15.00 -19.62 3.75
CA SER A 133 -15.85 -20.03 4.87
C SER A 133 -16.04 -18.92 5.89
N ASP A 134 -14.96 -18.24 6.29
CA ASP A 134 -14.99 -17.12 7.22
C ASP A 134 -15.82 -15.93 6.70
N ALA A 135 -15.86 -15.72 5.39
CA ALA A 135 -16.68 -14.70 4.77
C ALA A 135 -18.20 -14.91 4.98
N ASN A 136 -18.62 -16.14 5.19
CA ASN A 136 -20.02 -16.50 5.46
C ASN A 136 -20.34 -16.61 6.95
N ARG A 137 -19.31 -16.55 7.82
CA ARG A 137 -19.47 -16.68 9.26
C ARG A 137 -20.08 -15.43 9.88
N GLN A 138 -21.01 -15.63 10.80
CA GLN A 138 -21.61 -14.56 11.60
C GLN A 138 -21.09 -14.60 13.02
N VAL A 139 -20.85 -13.42 13.61
CA VAL A 139 -20.46 -13.26 15.00
C VAL A 139 -21.39 -12.30 15.72
N PHE A 140 -21.67 -12.54 16.99
CA PHE A 140 -22.47 -11.65 17.81
C PHE A 140 -21.56 -10.55 18.39
N ASN A 141 -21.84 -9.28 18.04
CA ASN A 141 -21.05 -8.12 18.46
C ASN A 141 -21.49 -7.51 19.81
N GLY A 142 -22.36 -8.21 20.55
CA GLY A 142 -22.97 -7.72 21.78
C GLY A 142 -24.37 -7.13 21.59
N SER A 143 -24.80 -6.86 20.35
CA SER A 143 -26.08 -6.27 19.98
C SER A 143 -26.81 -7.04 18.87
N THR A 144 -26.06 -7.40 17.83
CA THR A 144 -26.60 -8.09 16.65
C THR A 144 -25.55 -9.01 16.05
N TYR A 145 -25.99 -9.91 15.16
CA TYR A 145 -25.07 -10.72 14.36
C TYR A 145 -24.55 -9.91 13.18
N VAL A 146 -23.23 -9.90 13.02
CA VAL A 146 -22.52 -9.22 11.94
C VAL A 146 -21.58 -10.19 11.23
N ASN A 147 -21.16 -9.86 10.01
CA ASN A 147 -20.19 -10.68 9.29
C ASN A 147 -18.86 -10.74 10.04
N PHE A 148 -18.24 -11.91 10.08
CA PHE A 148 -16.97 -12.13 10.78
C PHE A 148 -15.84 -11.22 10.25
N LEU A 149 -15.68 -11.10 8.95
CA LEU A 149 -14.63 -10.27 8.34
C LEU A 149 -14.87 -8.78 8.57
N ASP A 150 -16.14 -8.35 8.65
CA ASP A 150 -16.46 -6.96 8.97
C ASP A 150 -16.22 -6.63 10.46
N TYR A 151 -16.41 -7.61 11.33
CA TYR A 151 -16.15 -7.47 12.77
C TYR A 151 -14.67 -7.56 13.12
N TYR A 152 -13.97 -8.53 12.50
CA TYR A 152 -12.53 -8.75 12.66
C TYR A 152 -11.77 -8.28 11.42
N TYR A 153 -11.73 -6.97 11.20
CA TYR A 153 -11.09 -6.37 10.04
C TYR A 153 -9.62 -6.79 9.85
N ASN A 154 -8.96 -7.20 10.94
CA ASN A 154 -7.59 -7.71 10.89
C ASN A 154 -7.42 -8.97 10.03
N TYR A 155 -8.51 -9.75 9.86
CA TYR A 155 -8.54 -10.94 9.01
C TYR A 155 -9.12 -10.66 7.63
N ASP A 156 -9.60 -9.43 7.39
CA ASP A 156 -10.20 -9.06 6.12
C ASP A 156 -9.11 -8.84 5.05
N PRO A 157 -9.19 -9.51 3.89
CA PRO A 157 -8.27 -9.27 2.77
C PRO A 157 -8.15 -7.80 2.36
N ARG A 158 -9.21 -7.00 2.52
CA ARG A 158 -9.19 -5.55 2.23
C ARG A 158 -8.07 -4.82 2.93
N ARG A 159 -7.74 -5.24 4.14
CA ARG A 159 -6.68 -4.65 4.93
C ARG A 159 -5.34 -4.77 4.22
N VAL A 160 -4.93 -6.01 3.92
CA VAL A 160 -3.64 -6.28 3.26
C VAL A 160 -3.59 -5.67 1.87
N ILE A 161 -4.66 -5.79 1.10
CA ILE A 161 -4.75 -5.22 -0.25
C ILE A 161 -4.51 -3.71 -0.23
N SER A 162 -5.18 -2.96 0.64
CA SER A 162 -5.02 -1.50 0.73
C SER A 162 -3.66 -1.09 1.31
N HIS A 163 -3.11 -1.88 2.24
CA HIS A 163 -1.78 -1.70 2.80
C HIS A 163 -0.69 -1.80 1.70
N GLU A 164 -0.67 -2.90 0.95
CA GLU A 164 0.31 -3.13 -0.11
C GLU A 164 0.17 -2.14 -1.27
N LEU A 165 -1.06 -1.74 -1.61
CA LEU A 165 -1.26 -0.69 -2.60
C LEU A 165 -0.66 0.64 -2.14
N THR A 166 -0.77 0.98 -0.86
CA THR A 166 -0.18 2.21 -0.32
C THR A 166 1.34 2.19 -0.47
N HIS A 167 2.01 1.08 -0.13
CA HIS A 167 3.44 0.92 -0.41
C HIS A 167 3.79 1.13 -1.89
N SER A 168 2.95 0.62 -2.79
CA SER A 168 3.14 0.78 -4.24
C SER A 168 3.01 2.24 -4.66
N VAL A 169 2.04 2.97 -4.13
CA VAL A 169 1.84 4.41 -4.39
C VAL A 169 3.03 5.21 -3.86
N ASP A 170 3.43 4.98 -2.61
CA ASP A 170 4.54 5.69 -1.97
C ASP A 170 5.84 5.52 -2.76
N ARG A 171 6.14 4.29 -3.17
CA ARG A 171 7.31 3.99 -3.98
C ARG A 171 7.31 4.73 -5.32
N ARG A 172 6.14 4.96 -5.92
CA ARG A 172 6.04 5.65 -7.21
C ARG A 172 6.00 7.16 -7.07
N ASN A 173 5.48 7.64 -5.97
CA ASN A 173 5.31 9.08 -5.74
C ASN A 173 6.58 9.75 -5.22
N SER A 174 7.41 9.01 -4.49
CA SER A 174 8.62 9.56 -3.89
C SER A 174 9.75 8.53 -3.89
N TRP A 175 10.98 9.04 -4.12
CA TRP A 175 12.22 8.27 -3.91
C TRP A 175 12.52 8.02 -2.42
N HIS A 176 11.59 8.37 -1.53
CA HIS A 176 11.73 8.33 -0.08
C HIS A 176 11.59 6.94 0.54
N THR A 177 11.78 5.87 -0.24
CA THR A 177 11.70 4.50 0.27
C THR A 177 12.70 4.18 1.39
N LEU A 178 13.78 4.96 1.53
CA LEU A 178 14.77 4.78 2.58
C LEU A 178 14.72 5.83 3.68
N PHE A 179 14.31 7.06 3.35
CA PHE A 179 14.23 8.19 4.27
C PHE A 179 13.04 9.06 3.92
N ASP A 180 12.22 9.39 4.91
CA ASP A 180 11.19 10.41 4.82
C ASP A 180 11.26 11.33 6.04
N PRO A 181 12.22 12.26 6.08
CA PRO A 181 12.40 13.16 7.24
C PRO A 181 11.19 14.05 7.49
N GLU A 182 10.39 14.34 6.47
CA GLU A 182 9.15 15.09 6.61
C GLU A 182 8.09 14.28 7.34
N TRP A 183 7.94 12.98 6.98
CA TRP A 183 7.05 12.07 7.68
C TRP A 183 7.51 11.77 9.11
N GLU A 184 8.79 11.45 9.27
CA GLU A 184 9.39 11.17 10.58
C GLU A 184 9.31 12.37 11.51
N GLY A 185 9.44 13.59 10.96
CA GLY A 185 9.29 14.85 11.68
C GLY A 185 7.88 15.14 12.21
N LEU A 186 6.86 14.39 11.76
CA LEU A 186 5.51 14.46 12.32
C LEU A 186 5.41 13.75 13.67
N ASN A 187 6.30 12.80 13.97
CA ASN A 187 6.27 12.04 15.21
C ASN A 187 6.64 12.91 16.44
N HIS A 188 6.33 12.39 17.61
CA HIS A 188 6.76 13.05 18.84
C HIS A 188 8.29 13.22 18.87
N PRO A 189 8.79 14.33 19.42
CA PRO A 189 10.24 14.54 19.59
C PRO A 189 10.90 13.36 20.31
N GLY A 190 11.96 12.81 19.73
CA GLY A 190 12.69 11.66 20.29
C GLY A 190 12.08 10.29 19.98
N PHE A 191 10.94 10.21 19.27
CA PHE A 191 10.43 8.94 18.78
C PHE A 191 11.40 8.33 17.77
N GLN A 192 11.62 7.03 17.87
CA GLN A 192 12.42 6.24 16.92
C GLN A 192 11.67 4.98 16.55
N TYR A 193 11.50 4.76 15.26
CA TYR A 193 10.91 3.53 14.74
C TYR A 193 11.70 2.28 15.18
N GLY A 194 11.01 1.16 15.34
CA GLY A 194 11.61 -0.12 15.70
C GLY A 194 12.07 -0.26 17.16
N ASN A 195 12.01 0.78 17.98
CA ASN A 195 12.40 0.75 19.39
C ASN A 195 11.32 0.19 20.32
N HIS A 196 10.12 -0.01 19.82
CA HIS A 196 9.11 -0.73 20.57
C HIS A 196 9.39 -2.22 20.38
N ASN A 197 9.54 -2.98 21.49
CA ASN A 197 9.82 -4.42 21.52
C ASN A 197 8.66 -5.20 20.86
N TYR A 198 8.42 -4.90 19.58
CA TYR A 198 7.47 -5.61 18.78
C TYR A 198 7.99 -7.02 18.53
N ASN A 199 7.34 -7.97 19.17
CA ASN A 199 7.56 -9.37 18.91
C ASN A 199 6.35 -9.89 18.10
N PRO A 200 6.52 -10.23 16.82
CA PRO A 200 5.43 -10.79 16.00
C PRO A 200 4.85 -12.09 16.57
N GLN A 201 5.56 -12.74 17.49
CA GLN A 201 5.10 -13.93 18.20
C GLN A 201 4.30 -13.61 19.47
N ASP A 202 4.25 -12.37 19.91
CA ASP A 202 3.47 -11.94 21.06
C ASP A 202 2.01 -11.74 20.68
N THR A 203 1.21 -12.79 20.85
CA THR A 203 -0.22 -12.76 20.57
C THR A 203 -1.04 -11.97 21.61
N SER A 204 -0.43 -11.50 22.70
CA SER A 204 -1.11 -10.66 23.70
C SER A 204 -1.32 -9.23 23.18
N ILE A 205 -0.50 -8.79 22.23
CA ILE A 205 -0.62 -7.49 21.56
C ILE A 205 -1.35 -7.69 20.25
N ASN A 206 -2.57 -7.18 20.13
CA ASN A 206 -3.23 -7.10 18.84
C ASN A 206 -2.62 -5.92 18.03
N ILE A 207 -1.50 -6.19 17.39
CA ILE A 207 -0.71 -5.22 16.62
C ILE A 207 -1.46 -4.60 15.45
N LEU A 208 -2.49 -5.27 15.02
CA LEU A 208 -3.30 -4.86 13.88
C LEU A 208 -4.57 -4.13 14.33
N SER A 209 -4.79 -4.02 15.62
CA SER A 209 -5.92 -3.26 16.16
C SER A 209 -5.70 -1.77 15.88
N ILE A 210 -6.73 -1.12 15.33
CA ILE A 210 -6.74 0.32 15.19
C ILE A 210 -6.95 0.90 16.57
N SER A 211 -5.86 1.27 17.20
CA SER A 211 -5.86 1.88 18.53
C SER A 211 -4.66 2.82 18.62
N ASN A 212 -4.81 3.94 19.27
CA ASN A 212 -3.66 4.76 19.58
C ASN A 212 -3.07 4.41 20.95
N SER A 213 -2.78 3.14 21.17
CA SER A 213 -1.99 2.72 22.33
C SER A 213 -0.61 3.41 22.37
N ILE A 214 -0.12 3.84 21.21
CA ILE A 214 1.06 4.69 21.05
C ILE A 214 0.61 5.97 20.35
N PRO A 215 0.68 7.13 21.00
CA PRO A 215 0.28 8.41 20.42
C PRO A 215 1.01 8.69 19.09
N GLY A 216 0.28 9.17 18.10
CA GLY A 216 0.78 9.43 16.76
C GLY A 216 0.66 8.27 15.77
N PHE A 217 0.16 7.10 16.20
CA PHE A 217 0.06 5.91 15.36
C PHE A 217 -1.34 5.29 15.37
N VAL A 218 -1.76 4.77 14.24
CA VAL A 218 -3.08 4.11 14.09
C VAL A 218 -3.08 2.65 14.50
N SER A 219 -1.90 2.04 14.58
CA SER A 219 -1.71 0.66 15.03
C SER A 219 -0.32 0.51 15.64
N TYR A 220 -0.11 -0.57 16.40
CA TYR A 220 1.23 -0.90 16.90
C TYR A 220 2.19 -1.24 15.75
N TYR A 221 1.70 -1.89 14.69
CA TYR A 221 2.50 -2.24 13.52
C TYR A 221 3.06 -1.01 12.79
N ALA A 222 2.34 0.10 12.80
CA ALA A 222 2.79 1.37 12.26
C ALA A 222 4.09 1.90 12.91
N THR A 223 4.45 1.44 14.12
CA THR A 223 5.69 1.87 14.79
C THR A 223 6.95 1.15 14.32
N THR A 224 6.82 0.18 13.42
CA THR A 224 7.94 -0.63 12.90
C THR A 224 8.92 0.20 12.09
N ASN A 225 8.44 0.95 11.14
CA ASN A 225 9.19 1.90 10.31
C ASN A 225 8.23 2.87 9.63
N HIS A 226 8.77 3.90 8.98
CA HIS A 226 7.94 4.94 8.34
C HIS A 226 7.13 4.42 7.16
N LEU A 227 7.58 3.38 6.46
CA LEU A 227 6.83 2.79 5.33
C LEU A 227 5.58 2.08 5.83
N GLU A 228 5.71 1.29 6.91
CA GLU A 228 4.57 0.61 7.54
C GLU A 228 3.58 1.62 8.15
N ASP A 229 4.09 2.70 8.74
CA ASP A 229 3.26 3.77 9.27
C ASP A 229 2.40 4.43 8.18
N ARG A 230 2.98 4.73 7.03
CA ARG A 230 2.27 5.27 5.87
C ARG A 230 1.25 4.27 5.31
N ALA A 231 1.64 3.00 5.17
CA ALA A 231 0.77 1.94 4.67
C ALA A 231 -0.45 1.70 5.59
N GLU A 232 -0.24 1.74 6.91
CA GLU A 232 -1.31 1.62 7.90
C GLU A 232 -2.27 2.82 7.85
N ILE A 233 -1.80 4.05 7.65
CA ILE A 233 -2.67 5.21 7.42
C ILE A 233 -3.51 5.02 6.14
N GLY A 234 -2.90 4.61 5.04
CA GLY A 234 -3.62 4.35 3.78
C GLY A 234 -4.67 3.26 3.92
N MET A 235 -4.33 2.18 4.60
CA MET A 235 -5.22 1.08 4.91
C MET A 235 -6.45 1.54 5.71
N VAL A 236 -6.26 2.39 6.71
CA VAL A 236 -7.38 2.90 7.55
C VAL A 236 -8.27 3.87 6.78
N ILE A 237 -7.71 4.73 5.93
CA ILE A 237 -8.48 5.63 5.06
C ILE A 237 -9.40 4.81 4.15
N MET A 238 -8.90 3.74 3.54
CA MET A 238 -9.66 2.89 2.62
C MET A 238 -10.43 1.77 3.31
N GLY A 239 -10.38 1.69 4.64
CA GLY A 239 -11.06 0.69 5.44
C GLY A 239 -12.60 0.75 5.35
N PRO A 240 -13.30 -0.26 5.89
CA PRO A 240 -14.76 -0.21 6.03
C PRO A 240 -15.21 0.96 6.93
N GLN A 241 -16.48 1.30 6.88
CA GLN A 241 -17.01 2.47 7.61
C GLN A 241 -16.73 2.43 9.11
N THR A 242 -16.72 1.24 9.72
CA THR A 242 -16.39 1.06 11.14
C THR A 242 -14.96 1.50 11.47
N VAL A 243 -14.01 1.12 10.61
CA VAL A 243 -12.59 1.50 10.69
C VAL A 243 -12.42 3.00 10.44
N ASN A 244 -13.09 3.52 9.42
CA ASN A 244 -13.05 4.93 9.11
C ASN A 244 -13.60 5.80 10.25
N ASN A 245 -14.68 5.36 10.92
CA ASN A 245 -15.21 6.05 12.11
C ASN A 245 -14.19 6.06 13.28
N GLN A 246 -13.34 5.02 13.39
CA GLN A 246 -12.27 5.01 14.39
C GLN A 246 -11.16 6.00 14.00
N LEU A 247 -10.78 6.05 12.72
CA LEU A 247 -9.81 7.03 12.23
C LEU A 247 -10.26 8.46 12.53
N VAL A 248 -11.53 8.79 12.25
CA VAL A 248 -12.08 10.12 12.56
C VAL A 248 -11.94 10.47 14.04
N ARG A 249 -12.25 9.53 14.95
CA ARG A 249 -12.05 9.74 16.40
C ARG A 249 -10.58 9.94 16.76
N LEU A 250 -9.67 9.17 16.13
CA LEU A 250 -8.23 9.35 16.36
C LEU A 250 -7.77 10.74 15.88
N CYS A 251 -8.19 11.19 14.72
CA CYS A 251 -7.86 12.53 14.21
C CYS A 251 -8.33 13.64 15.15
N GLN A 252 -9.47 13.46 15.82
CA GLN A 252 -10.02 14.44 16.78
C GLN A 252 -9.23 14.51 18.10
N THR A 253 -8.53 13.43 18.45
CA THR A 253 -7.84 13.30 19.75
C THR A 253 -6.32 13.28 19.63
N ASP A 254 -5.79 13.08 18.43
CA ASP A 254 -4.36 12.96 18.16
C ASP A 254 -3.95 13.80 16.93
N ALA A 255 -3.32 14.93 17.21
CA ALA A 255 -2.92 15.88 16.17
C ALA A 255 -1.84 15.32 15.20
N ILE A 256 -1.04 14.34 15.66
CA ILE A 256 -0.03 13.69 14.81
C ILE A 256 -0.71 12.75 13.82
N VAL A 257 -1.65 11.94 14.27
CA VAL A 257 -2.46 11.10 13.37
C VAL A 257 -3.18 11.97 12.34
N ALA A 258 -3.80 13.06 12.78
CA ALA A 258 -4.46 14.01 11.87
C ALA A 258 -3.48 14.59 10.83
N ALA A 259 -2.27 14.97 11.24
CA ALA A 259 -1.25 15.49 10.33
C ALA A 259 -0.79 14.44 9.29
N LYS A 260 -0.60 13.19 9.71
CA LYS A 260 -0.25 12.06 8.83
C LYS A 260 -1.36 11.79 7.81
N VAL A 261 -2.62 11.80 8.24
CA VAL A 261 -3.77 11.63 7.34
C VAL A 261 -3.83 12.75 6.31
N ARG A 262 -3.67 14.02 6.72
CA ARG A 262 -3.64 15.16 5.79
C ARG A 262 -2.53 15.03 4.75
N LYS A 263 -1.32 14.64 5.20
CA LYS A 263 -0.17 14.41 4.30
C LYS A 263 -0.47 13.32 3.29
N THR A 264 -0.97 12.16 3.74
CA THR A 264 -1.35 11.04 2.87
C THR A 264 -2.40 11.46 1.83
N VAL A 265 -3.46 12.17 2.26
CA VAL A 265 -4.51 12.66 1.35
C VAL A 265 -3.95 13.63 0.31
N SER A 266 -3.08 14.55 0.73
CA SER A 266 -2.42 15.51 -0.17
C SER A 266 -1.58 14.79 -1.23
N GLU A 267 -0.78 13.81 -0.82
CA GLU A 267 0.07 13.02 -1.70
C GLU A 267 -0.74 12.16 -2.66
N TRP A 268 -1.82 11.53 -2.19
CA TRP A 268 -2.69 10.74 -3.05
C TRP A 268 -3.44 11.58 -4.08
N LYS A 269 -3.85 12.81 -3.73
CA LYS A 269 -4.42 13.77 -4.68
C LYS A 269 -3.40 14.19 -5.74
N ALA A 270 -2.16 14.43 -5.34
CA ALA A 270 -1.06 14.73 -6.26
C ALA A 270 -0.68 13.53 -7.13
N PHE A 271 -0.73 12.32 -6.57
CA PHE A 271 -0.47 11.09 -7.31
C PHE A 271 -1.52 10.83 -8.41
N TRP A 272 -2.81 11.10 -8.14
CA TRP A 272 -3.88 10.95 -9.13
C TRP A 272 -4.59 12.28 -9.39
N PRO A 273 -3.99 13.17 -10.19
CA PRO A 273 -4.57 14.50 -10.46
C PRO A 273 -5.62 14.49 -11.58
N PHE A 274 -5.91 13.33 -12.18
CA PHE A 274 -6.75 13.22 -13.37
C PHE A 274 -8.24 13.30 -13.02
N ALA A 275 -9.02 13.86 -13.96
CA ALA A 275 -10.48 13.83 -13.90
C ALA A 275 -11.02 12.39 -13.99
N GLY A 276 -12.30 12.21 -13.63
CA GLY A 276 -12.98 10.91 -13.70
C GLY A 276 -12.90 10.07 -12.42
N ALA A 277 -12.28 10.60 -11.36
CA ALA A 277 -12.23 9.95 -10.05
C ALA A 277 -13.47 10.23 -9.17
N GLU A 278 -14.32 11.18 -9.54
CA GLU A 278 -15.35 11.81 -8.70
C GLU A 278 -16.35 10.82 -8.11
N ASN A 279 -16.67 9.76 -8.84
CA ASN A 279 -17.65 8.73 -8.44
C ASN A 279 -17.00 7.48 -7.82
N THR A 280 -15.69 7.52 -7.53
CA THR A 280 -15.01 6.39 -6.90
C THR A 280 -15.09 6.44 -5.39
N GLU A 281 -15.06 5.27 -4.75
CA GLU A 281 -14.98 5.22 -3.28
C GLU A 281 -13.67 5.85 -2.78
N TRP A 282 -12.57 5.71 -3.49
CA TRP A 282 -11.30 6.37 -3.21
C TRP A 282 -11.50 7.89 -3.06
N LYS A 283 -12.18 8.54 -4.01
CA LYS A 283 -12.43 9.98 -3.95
C LYS A 283 -13.31 10.36 -2.75
N LEU A 284 -14.34 9.56 -2.48
CA LEU A 284 -15.20 9.76 -1.32
C LEU A 284 -14.39 9.69 -0.02
N ARG A 285 -13.54 8.65 0.13
CA ARG A 285 -12.74 8.41 1.34
C ARG A 285 -11.70 9.49 1.59
N ILE A 286 -10.95 9.92 0.58
CA ILE A 286 -9.97 11.00 0.75
C ILE A 286 -10.65 12.34 1.06
N THR A 287 -11.81 12.63 0.46
CA THR A 287 -12.58 13.85 0.75
C THR A 287 -13.11 13.82 2.19
N GLN A 288 -13.60 12.67 2.65
CA GLN A 288 -14.03 12.49 4.03
C GLN A 288 -12.87 12.66 5.01
N ALA A 289 -11.72 12.00 4.76
CA ALA A 289 -10.55 12.10 5.60
C ALA A 289 -10.01 13.55 5.66
N GLU A 290 -10.00 14.28 4.53
CA GLU A 290 -9.60 15.67 4.47
C GLU A 290 -10.51 16.57 5.33
N ARG A 291 -11.82 16.34 5.30
CA ARG A 291 -12.79 17.11 6.10
C ARG A 291 -12.69 16.79 7.60
N ASP A 292 -12.57 15.51 7.94
CA ASP A 292 -12.74 15.02 9.31
C ASP A 292 -11.41 15.01 10.10
N CYS A 293 -10.26 15.09 9.41
CA CYS A 293 -8.92 15.19 9.98
C CYS A 293 -8.21 16.51 9.62
N GLY A 294 -8.93 17.43 8.97
CA GLY A 294 -8.44 18.72 8.50
C GLY A 294 -8.26 19.80 9.57
#